data_259b571ab45c7c9c502e7704b8a45671
#
_entry.id   259b571ab45c7c9c502e7704b8a45671
#
_cell.length_a   1.000
_cell.length_b   1.000
_cell.length_c   1.000
_cell.angle_alpha   90.00
_cell.angle_beta   90.00
_cell.angle_gamma   90.00
#
_symmetry.space_group_name_H-M   'P 1'
#
loop_
_entity.id
_entity.type
_entity.pdbx_description
1 polymer ?
#
loop_
_entity_poly.entity_id
_entity_poly.type
_entity_poly.pdbx_seq_one_letter_code
_entity_poly.pdbx_strand_id
1 'polypeptide(L)'
;MVVMAKKDVADMSVEQKLKNLYQLQTMLSEIDRIKILRGELPLEVQDLEDEIAGLTLRMGKYNEDVTSAKADIAARKAKINEAQVAIDRYKMQLETVENSRQFDMLSKEIEFQSLEIELQNKKIGESQRTADARKADIENAKRMLEERRADLDMKKSELDDITTETKAEEEKLREKAKNLEQSIEPVSYTHL
;
A
#
# COMPACT_ATOMS: atom_id res chain seq x y z
N MET A 1 37.43 -43.52 23.90
CA MET A 1 37.09 -43.57 22.46
C MET A 1 37.41 -42.25 21.70
N VAL A 2 38.09 -41.28 22.33
CA VAL A 2 38.38 -39.94 21.72
C VAL A 2 39.78 -39.86 21.10
N VAL A 3 40.66 -40.85 21.35
CA VAL A 3 42.08 -40.82 20.93
C VAL A 3 42.29 -41.40 19.52
N MET A 4 41.36 -42.22 18.99
CA MET A 4 41.50 -42.80 17.64
C MET A 4 41.15 -41.81 16.49
N ALA A 5 40.25 -40.87 16.68
CA ALA A 5 39.83 -39.92 15.65
C ALA A 5 40.93 -38.89 15.25
N LYS A 6 41.89 -38.59 16.13
CA LYS A 6 42.98 -37.64 15.82
C LYS A 6 44.12 -38.22 14.95
N LYS A 7 44.26 -39.53 14.84
CA LYS A 7 45.32 -40.18 14.07
C LYS A 7 44.96 -40.29 12.58
N ASP A 8 43.67 -40.38 12.22
CA ASP A 8 43.23 -40.51 10.84
C ASP A 8 43.32 -39.19 10.04
N VAL A 9 43.25 -38.03 10.73
CA VAL A 9 43.28 -36.70 10.07
C VAL A 9 44.72 -36.32 9.64
N ALA A 10 45.76 -36.82 10.33
CA ALA A 10 47.17 -36.55 10.01
C ALA A 10 47.67 -37.33 8.77
N ASP A 11 47.02 -38.43 8.41
CA ASP A 11 47.39 -39.31 7.31
C ASP A 11 46.67 -39.06 5.98
N MET A 12 45.76 -38.06 5.93
CA MET A 12 45.03 -37.68 4.70
C MET A 12 46.00 -37.03 3.70
N SER A 13 45.86 -37.42 2.42
CA SER A 13 46.64 -36.80 1.33
C SER A 13 46.22 -35.32 1.17
N VAL A 14 47.17 -34.48 0.71
CA VAL A 14 46.92 -33.05 0.44
C VAL A 14 45.69 -32.86 -0.49
N GLU A 15 45.56 -33.73 -1.48
CA GLU A 15 44.44 -33.73 -2.40
C GLU A 15 43.09 -33.92 -1.68
N GLN A 16 43.03 -34.84 -0.73
CA GLN A 16 41.85 -35.15 0.05
C GLN A 16 41.51 -34.00 1.01
N LYS A 17 42.50 -33.36 1.61
CA LYS A 17 42.32 -32.16 2.44
C LYS A 17 41.78 -30.98 1.65
N LEU A 18 42.30 -30.73 0.44
CA LEU A 18 41.82 -29.69 -0.46
C LEU A 18 40.35 -29.94 -0.93
N LYS A 19 40.05 -31.20 -1.23
CA LYS A 19 38.69 -31.59 -1.63
C LYS A 19 37.67 -31.37 -0.49
N ASN A 20 38.05 -31.74 0.72
CA ASN A 20 37.22 -31.53 1.91
C ASN A 20 37.01 -30.05 2.20
N LEU A 21 38.04 -29.21 2.07
CA LEU A 21 38.01 -27.76 2.22
C LEU A 21 37.06 -27.15 1.18
N TYR A 22 37.18 -27.53 -0.07
CA TYR A 22 36.32 -27.07 -1.14
C TYR A 22 34.82 -27.44 -0.90
N GLN A 23 34.60 -28.71 -0.46
CA GLN A 23 33.25 -29.15 -0.11
C GLN A 23 32.67 -28.37 1.08
N LEU A 24 33.47 -28.09 2.09
CA LEU A 24 33.06 -27.28 3.24
C LEU A 24 32.70 -25.86 2.81
N GLN A 25 33.54 -25.23 2.01
CA GLN A 25 33.30 -23.90 1.47
C GLN A 25 31.97 -23.84 0.66
N THR A 26 31.75 -24.85 -0.17
CA THR A 26 30.51 -24.95 -0.96
C THR A 26 29.26 -25.05 -0.07
N MET A 27 29.35 -25.89 0.99
CA MET A 27 28.23 -26.03 1.94
C MET A 27 27.98 -24.76 2.73
N LEU A 28 29.02 -24.06 3.19
CA LEU A 28 28.90 -22.80 3.91
C LEU A 28 28.31 -21.70 3.01
N SER A 29 28.74 -21.62 1.75
CA SER A 29 28.22 -20.68 0.77
C SER A 29 26.72 -20.94 0.49
N GLU A 30 26.29 -22.20 0.43
CA GLU A 30 24.88 -22.55 0.23
C GLU A 30 24.03 -22.20 1.47
N ILE A 31 24.57 -22.44 2.68
CA ILE A 31 23.92 -22.00 3.93
C ILE A 31 23.71 -20.47 3.95
N ASP A 32 24.71 -19.71 3.52
CA ASP A 32 24.62 -18.25 3.50
C ASP A 32 23.62 -17.77 2.43
N ARG A 33 23.58 -18.42 1.27
CA ARG A 33 22.58 -18.17 0.25
C ARG A 33 21.16 -18.39 0.75
N ILE A 34 20.91 -19.48 1.46
CA ILE A 34 19.63 -19.79 2.11
C ILE A 34 19.26 -18.70 3.13
N LYS A 35 20.21 -18.22 3.93
CA LYS A 35 19.96 -17.15 4.91
C LYS A 35 19.59 -15.83 4.24
N ILE A 36 20.26 -15.47 3.14
CA ILE A 36 19.97 -14.26 2.36
C ILE A 36 18.55 -14.36 1.81
N LEU A 37 18.21 -15.45 1.15
CA LEU A 37 16.87 -15.67 0.59
C LEU A 37 15.77 -15.53 1.65
N ARG A 38 15.98 -16.15 2.84
CA ARG A 38 15.03 -16.01 3.96
C ARG A 38 14.99 -14.61 4.57
N GLY A 39 16.01 -13.79 4.36
CA GLY A 39 16.06 -12.42 4.81
C GLY A 39 15.36 -11.43 3.85
N GLU A 40 15.35 -11.72 2.56
CA GLU A 40 14.76 -10.84 1.53
C GLU A 40 13.23 -10.98 1.43
N LEU A 41 12.71 -12.21 1.45
CA LEU A 41 11.27 -12.48 1.32
C LEU A 41 10.38 -11.76 2.36
N PRO A 42 10.73 -11.70 3.65
CA PRO A 42 9.95 -10.94 4.63
C PRO A 42 9.88 -9.45 4.34
N LEU A 43 10.92 -8.88 3.71
CA LEU A 43 10.93 -7.46 3.31
C LEU A 43 9.96 -7.20 2.16
N GLU A 44 9.90 -8.09 1.16
CA GLU A 44 8.91 -7.99 0.07
C GLU A 44 7.46 -8.08 0.60
N VAL A 45 7.21 -8.95 1.59
CA VAL A 45 5.91 -9.05 2.27
C VAL A 45 5.58 -7.75 3.00
N GLN A 46 6.54 -7.17 3.71
CA GLN A 46 6.35 -5.92 4.42
C GLN A 46 6.09 -4.75 3.47
N ASP A 47 6.80 -4.65 2.36
CA ASP A 47 6.60 -3.62 1.34
C ASP A 47 5.17 -3.69 0.76
N LEU A 48 4.67 -4.90 0.48
CA LEU A 48 3.28 -5.09 0.03
C LEU A 48 2.25 -4.71 1.10
N GLU A 49 2.51 -5.02 2.37
CA GLU A 49 1.64 -4.60 3.49
C GLU A 49 1.60 -3.07 3.63
N ASP A 50 2.73 -2.39 3.47
CA ASP A 50 2.82 -0.93 3.51
C ASP A 50 2.13 -0.28 2.31
N GLU A 51 2.25 -0.86 1.10
CA GLU A 51 1.50 -0.42 -0.08
C GLU A 51 -0.01 -0.53 0.13
N ILE A 52 -0.49 -1.66 0.67
CA ILE A 52 -1.91 -1.91 0.99
C ILE A 52 -2.41 -0.89 2.02
N ALA A 53 -1.63 -0.62 3.06
CA ALA A 53 -1.96 0.38 4.08
C ALA A 53 -2.07 1.78 3.45
N GLY A 54 -1.12 2.15 2.60
CA GLY A 54 -1.10 3.42 1.87
C GLY A 54 -2.30 3.59 0.93
N LEU A 55 -2.66 2.55 0.17
CA LEU A 55 -3.85 2.54 -0.70
C LEU A 55 -5.13 2.67 0.11
N THR A 56 -5.24 1.96 1.24
CA THR A 56 -6.40 2.01 2.13
C THR A 56 -6.59 3.41 2.72
N LEU A 57 -5.51 4.05 3.18
CA LEU A 57 -5.55 5.42 3.69
C LEU A 57 -5.98 6.42 2.60
N ARG A 58 -5.44 6.27 1.39
CA ARG A 58 -5.79 7.13 0.24
C ARG A 58 -7.25 6.99 -0.14
N MET A 59 -7.78 5.76 -0.16
CA MET A 59 -9.20 5.49 -0.40
C MET A 59 -10.09 6.12 0.68
N GLY A 60 -9.66 6.11 1.95
CA GLY A 60 -10.32 6.82 3.05
C GLY A 60 -10.47 8.31 2.76
N LYS A 61 -9.39 8.98 2.37
CA LYS A 61 -9.40 10.42 2.01
C LYS A 61 -10.32 10.71 0.83
N TYR A 62 -10.33 9.87 -0.20
CA TYR A 62 -11.24 10.05 -1.33
C TYR A 62 -12.72 9.92 -0.93
N ASN A 63 -13.05 9.01 0.01
CA ASN A 63 -14.39 8.90 0.55
C ASN A 63 -14.81 10.14 1.37
N GLU A 64 -13.87 10.71 2.14
CA GLU A 64 -14.09 11.97 2.86
C GLU A 64 -14.36 13.12 1.88
N ASP A 65 -13.56 13.23 0.80
CA ASP A 65 -13.75 14.24 -0.25
C ASP A 65 -15.14 14.11 -0.90
N VAL A 66 -15.58 12.88 -1.23
CA VAL A 66 -16.93 12.63 -1.79
C VAL A 66 -18.03 13.04 -0.81
N THR A 67 -17.84 12.74 0.47
CA THR A 67 -18.82 13.08 1.51
C THR A 67 -18.91 14.59 1.70
N SER A 68 -17.78 15.28 1.74
CA SER A 68 -17.70 16.74 1.82
C SER A 68 -18.36 17.40 0.60
N ALA A 69 -18.04 16.93 -0.61
CA ALA A 69 -18.67 17.47 -1.84
C ALA A 69 -20.19 17.27 -1.85
N LYS A 70 -20.70 16.15 -1.36
CA LYS A 70 -22.14 15.92 -1.22
C LYS A 70 -22.80 16.87 -0.21
N ALA A 71 -22.14 17.13 0.91
CA ALA A 71 -22.61 18.09 1.93
C ALA A 71 -22.66 19.51 1.35
N ASP A 72 -21.62 19.93 0.62
CA ASP A 72 -21.57 21.21 -0.07
C ASP A 72 -22.70 21.36 -1.09
N ILE A 73 -22.97 20.33 -1.90
CA ILE A 73 -24.06 20.32 -2.87
C ILE A 73 -25.41 20.49 -2.15
N ALA A 74 -25.63 19.79 -1.04
CA ALA A 74 -26.86 19.90 -0.27
C ALA A 74 -27.05 21.32 0.31
N ALA A 75 -25.99 21.90 0.88
CA ALA A 75 -26.03 23.27 1.41
C ALA A 75 -26.31 24.32 0.31
N ARG A 76 -25.73 24.15 -0.88
CA ARG A 76 -25.98 25.06 -2.03
C ARG A 76 -27.42 24.91 -2.57
N LYS A 77 -27.96 23.68 -2.62
CA LYS A 77 -29.36 23.46 -2.98
C LYS A 77 -30.32 24.14 -1.99
N ALA A 78 -30.01 24.12 -0.69
CA ALA A 78 -30.81 24.85 0.29
C ALA A 78 -30.80 26.36 0.02
N LYS A 79 -29.63 26.95 -0.28
CA LYS A 79 -29.49 28.38 -0.65
C LYS A 79 -30.30 28.71 -1.92
N ILE A 80 -30.30 27.84 -2.92
CA ILE A 80 -31.10 28.02 -4.14
C ILE A 80 -32.58 28.06 -3.80
N ASN A 81 -33.05 27.15 -2.92
CA ASN A 81 -34.46 27.15 -2.49
C ASN A 81 -34.83 28.44 -1.74
N GLU A 82 -33.96 28.90 -0.85
CA GLU A 82 -34.13 30.18 -0.12
C GLU A 82 -34.25 31.37 -1.10
N ALA A 83 -33.31 31.42 -2.06
CA ALA A 83 -33.30 32.46 -3.08
C ALA A 83 -34.56 32.39 -3.97
N GLN A 84 -35.00 31.20 -4.33
CA GLN A 84 -36.26 31.02 -5.13
C GLN A 84 -37.50 31.53 -4.37
N VAL A 85 -37.59 31.18 -3.07
CA VAL A 85 -38.69 31.68 -2.22
C VAL A 85 -38.63 33.20 -2.08
N ALA A 86 -37.44 33.79 -2.00
CA ALA A 86 -37.29 35.24 -1.97
C ALA A 86 -37.73 35.88 -3.29
N ILE A 87 -37.38 35.34 -4.43
CA ILE A 87 -37.81 35.79 -5.76
C ILE A 87 -39.33 35.76 -5.86
N ASP A 88 -39.96 34.65 -5.46
CA ASP A 88 -41.43 34.51 -5.55
C ASP A 88 -42.10 35.54 -4.66
N ARG A 89 -41.60 35.79 -3.46
CA ARG A 89 -42.09 36.84 -2.58
C ARG A 89 -41.94 38.25 -3.19
N TYR A 90 -40.77 38.55 -3.78
CA TYR A 90 -40.54 39.85 -4.42
C TYR A 90 -41.39 40.05 -5.64
N LYS A 91 -41.67 39.02 -6.44
CA LYS A 91 -42.62 39.06 -7.57
C LYS A 91 -44.03 39.40 -7.11
N MET A 92 -44.52 38.75 -6.05
CA MET A 92 -45.85 39.07 -5.48
C MET A 92 -45.90 40.53 -4.98
N GLN A 93 -44.83 41.04 -4.38
CA GLN A 93 -44.79 42.45 -3.97
C GLN A 93 -44.76 43.39 -5.17
N LEU A 94 -44.05 43.04 -6.25
CA LEU A 94 -44.04 43.83 -7.49
C LEU A 94 -45.43 44.07 -8.12
N GLU A 95 -46.31 43.07 -7.99
CA GLU A 95 -47.69 43.17 -8.50
C GLU A 95 -48.52 44.24 -7.76
N THR A 96 -48.15 44.61 -6.54
CA THR A 96 -48.88 45.54 -5.67
C THR A 96 -48.19 46.90 -5.49
N VAL A 97 -47.02 47.10 -6.09
CA VAL A 97 -46.23 48.34 -5.94
C VAL A 97 -46.72 49.40 -6.94
N GLU A 98 -47.07 50.56 -6.40
CA GLU A 98 -47.42 51.76 -7.17
C GLU A 98 -46.30 52.74 -7.36
N ASN A 99 -45.16 52.60 -6.57
CA ASN A 99 -44.05 53.53 -6.57
C ASN A 99 -42.90 53.02 -7.44
N SER A 100 -42.51 53.81 -8.45
CA SER A 100 -41.43 53.47 -9.39
C SER A 100 -40.07 53.15 -8.68
N ARG A 101 -39.72 53.83 -7.60
CA ARG A 101 -38.52 53.58 -6.85
C ARG A 101 -38.51 52.21 -6.13
N GLN A 102 -39.66 51.82 -5.61
CA GLN A 102 -39.82 50.50 -4.98
C GLN A 102 -39.85 49.42 -6.04
N PHE A 103 -40.44 49.65 -7.20
CA PHE A 103 -40.39 48.73 -8.34
C PHE A 103 -38.97 48.46 -8.78
N ASP A 104 -38.12 49.51 -8.94
CA ASP A 104 -36.72 49.36 -9.32
C ASP A 104 -35.89 48.60 -8.27
N MET A 105 -36.16 48.83 -6.98
CA MET A 105 -35.53 48.10 -5.89
C MET A 105 -35.85 46.59 -5.93
N LEU A 106 -37.13 46.26 -6.00
CA LEU A 106 -37.55 44.88 -6.03
C LEU A 106 -37.07 44.14 -7.30
N SER A 107 -37.06 44.85 -8.43
CA SER A 107 -36.53 44.28 -9.68
C SER A 107 -35.03 43.94 -9.56
N LYS A 108 -34.23 44.81 -8.93
CA LYS A 108 -32.82 44.56 -8.66
C LYS A 108 -32.59 43.41 -7.67
N GLU A 109 -33.43 43.30 -6.65
CA GLU A 109 -33.39 42.16 -5.72
C GLU A 109 -33.70 40.83 -6.42
N ILE A 110 -34.67 40.79 -7.30
CA ILE A 110 -34.99 39.60 -8.11
C ILE A 110 -33.78 39.25 -9.01
N GLU A 111 -33.19 40.24 -9.67
CA GLU A 111 -31.98 40.03 -10.48
C GLU A 111 -30.82 39.49 -9.65
N PHE A 112 -30.57 40.08 -8.48
CA PHE A 112 -29.51 39.63 -7.56
C PHE A 112 -29.73 38.18 -7.13
N GLN A 113 -30.93 37.81 -6.67
CA GLN A 113 -31.23 36.45 -6.26
C GLN A 113 -31.14 35.47 -7.44
N SER A 114 -31.51 35.89 -8.65
CA SER A 114 -31.36 35.06 -9.86
C SER A 114 -29.90 34.79 -10.20
N LEU A 115 -29.05 35.79 -10.11
CA LEU A 115 -27.58 35.64 -10.29
C LEU A 115 -26.95 34.75 -9.20
N GLU A 116 -27.46 34.87 -7.96
CA GLU A 116 -27.01 34.01 -6.86
C GLU A 116 -27.40 32.53 -7.13
N ILE A 117 -28.58 32.25 -7.63
CA ILE A 117 -29.00 30.90 -8.06
C ILE A 117 -28.05 30.37 -9.15
N GLU A 118 -27.76 31.19 -10.14
CA GLU A 118 -26.83 30.81 -11.23
C GLU A 118 -25.45 30.48 -10.69
N LEU A 119 -24.90 31.31 -9.79
CA LEU A 119 -23.65 31.08 -9.15
C LEU A 119 -23.63 29.78 -8.33
N GLN A 120 -24.68 29.53 -7.54
CA GLN A 120 -24.76 28.30 -6.76
C GLN A 120 -24.89 27.07 -7.66
N ASN A 121 -25.64 27.12 -8.76
CA ASN A 121 -25.73 26.05 -9.74
C ASN A 121 -24.36 25.74 -10.39
N LYS A 122 -23.59 26.76 -10.75
CA LYS A 122 -22.24 26.59 -11.26
C LYS A 122 -21.33 25.87 -10.24
N LYS A 123 -21.37 26.31 -8.98
CA LYS A 123 -20.60 25.69 -7.89
C LYS A 123 -21.05 24.25 -7.59
N ILE A 124 -22.35 23.94 -7.71
CA ILE A 124 -22.85 22.57 -7.62
C ILE A 124 -22.25 21.72 -8.73
N GLY A 125 -22.19 22.23 -9.96
CA GLY A 125 -21.60 21.53 -11.08
C GLY A 125 -20.10 21.22 -10.87
N GLU A 126 -19.33 22.15 -10.27
CA GLU A 126 -17.93 21.97 -9.90
C GLU A 126 -17.77 20.89 -8.81
N SER A 127 -18.55 20.97 -7.73
CA SER A 127 -18.54 19.99 -6.64
C SER A 127 -18.96 18.59 -7.12
N GLN A 128 -19.91 18.51 -8.05
CA GLN A 128 -20.34 17.23 -8.65
C GLN A 128 -19.23 16.59 -9.47
N ARG A 129 -18.53 17.37 -10.31
CA ARG A 129 -17.37 16.88 -11.07
C ARG A 129 -16.26 16.37 -10.17
N THR A 130 -15.98 17.09 -9.09
CA THR A 130 -15.00 16.65 -8.08
C THR A 130 -15.42 15.33 -7.43
N ALA A 131 -16.69 15.22 -7.02
CA ALA A 131 -17.21 13.99 -6.42
C ALA A 131 -17.13 12.80 -7.38
N ASP A 132 -17.43 13.01 -8.66
CA ASP A 132 -17.40 11.94 -9.66
C ASP A 132 -15.98 11.53 -10.02
N ALA A 133 -15.02 12.47 -10.10
CA ALA A 133 -13.61 12.16 -10.23
C ALA A 133 -13.09 11.33 -9.05
N ARG A 134 -13.44 11.71 -7.80
CA ARG A 134 -13.03 10.95 -6.61
C ARG A 134 -13.66 9.56 -6.54
N LYS A 135 -14.89 9.36 -7.03
CA LYS A 135 -15.48 8.03 -7.15
C LYS A 135 -14.69 7.14 -8.12
N ALA A 136 -14.26 7.70 -9.26
CA ALA A 136 -13.41 6.97 -10.21
C ALA A 136 -12.07 6.60 -9.57
N ASP A 137 -11.45 7.51 -8.81
CA ASP A 137 -10.22 7.25 -8.05
C ASP A 137 -10.42 6.12 -7.02
N ILE A 138 -11.56 6.07 -6.33
CA ILE A 138 -11.92 5.00 -5.38
C ILE A 138 -12.01 3.65 -6.09
N GLU A 139 -12.68 3.58 -7.23
CA GLU A 139 -12.80 2.31 -7.98
C GLU A 139 -11.44 1.82 -8.51
N ASN A 140 -10.57 2.73 -8.94
CA ASN A 140 -9.19 2.40 -9.30
C ASN A 140 -8.39 1.90 -8.08
N ALA A 141 -8.48 2.59 -6.95
CA ALA A 141 -7.80 2.19 -5.72
C ALA A 141 -8.28 0.83 -5.21
N LYS A 142 -9.57 0.50 -5.32
CA LYS A 142 -10.12 -0.81 -4.97
C LYS A 142 -9.50 -1.93 -5.81
N ARG A 143 -9.42 -1.75 -7.14
CA ARG A 143 -8.82 -2.75 -8.02
C ARG A 143 -7.36 -2.99 -7.66
N MET A 144 -6.58 -1.90 -7.49
CA MET A 144 -5.18 -2.02 -7.06
C MET A 144 -5.05 -2.73 -5.71
N LEU A 145 -5.96 -2.46 -4.79
CA LEU A 145 -5.94 -3.06 -3.45
C LEU A 145 -6.26 -4.56 -3.51
N GLU A 146 -7.17 -5.00 -4.38
CA GLU A 146 -7.46 -6.43 -4.62
C GLU A 146 -6.26 -7.14 -5.25
N GLU A 147 -5.61 -6.53 -6.24
CA GLU A 147 -4.39 -7.05 -6.87
C GLU A 147 -3.26 -7.20 -5.83
N ARG A 148 -2.98 -6.14 -5.05
CA ARG A 148 -1.93 -6.19 -4.02
C ARG A 148 -2.21 -7.18 -2.90
N ARG A 149 -3.47 -7.39 -2.54
CA ARG A 149 -3.84 -8.44 -1.57
C ARG A 149 -3.60 -9.84 -2.12
N ALA A 150 -3.94 -10.09 -3.37
CA ALA A 150 -3.66 -11.36 -4.01
C ALA A 150 -2.14 -11.63 -4.10
N ASP A 151 -1.34 -10.60 -4.47
CA ASP A 151 0.11 -10.68 -4.49
C ASP A 151 0.67 -10.99 -3.09
N LEU A 152 0.15 -10.32 -2.05
CA LEU A 152 0.54 -10.53 -0.66
C LEU A 152 0.25 -11.96 -0.19
N ASP A 153 -0.93 -12.49 -0.51
CA ASP A 153 -1.30 -13.86 -0.12
C ASP A 153 -0.40 -14.89 -0.82
N MET A 154 -0.07 -14.68 -2.10
CA MET A 154 0.89 -15.53 -2.82
C MET A 154 2.29 -15.45 -2.19
N LYS A 155 2.78 -14.24 -1.90
CA LYS A 155 4.12 -14.05 -1.29
C LYS A 155 4.20 -14.63 0.12
N LYS A 156 3.15 -14.53 0.91
CA LYS A 156 3.10 -15.18 2.23
C LYS A 156 3.14 -16.71 2.14
N SER A 157 2.43 -17.29 1.18
CA SER A 157 2.48 -18.73 0.94
C SER A 157 3.87 -19.17 0.48
N GLU A 158 4.49 -18.43 -0.47
CA GLU A 158 5.85 -18.70 -0.94
C GLU A 158 6.89 -18.61 0.20
N LEU A 159 6.75 -17.60 1.07
CA LEU A 159 7.60 -17.43 2.24
C LEU A 159 7.50 -18.62 3.21
N ASP A 160 6.30 -19.12 3.46
CA ASP A 160 6.08 -20.25 4.38
C ASP A 160 6.68 -21.54 3.79
N ASP A 161 6.44 -21.80 2.51
CA ASP A 161 6.98 -22.95 1.80
C ASP A 161 8.53 -22.92 1.79
N ILE A 162 9.13 -21.81 1.35
CA ILE A 162 10.59 -21.65 1.31
C ILE A 162 11.19 -21.73 2.71
N THR A 163 10.54 -21.14 3.72
CA THR A 163 11.04 -21.19 5.10
C THR A 163 11.05 -22.61 5.62
N THR A 164 10.04 -23.40 5.28
CA THR A 164 9.92 -24.80 5.72
C THR A 164 10.95 -25.68 5.03
N GLU A 165 11.07 -25.58 3.70
CA GLU A 165 12.04 -26.33 2.91
C GLU A 165 13.48 -26.00 3.27
N THR A 166 13.80 -24.71 3.33
CA THR A 166 15.17 -24.26 3.59
C THR A 166 15.64 -24.50 5.02
N LYS A 167 14.75 -24.55 6.02
CA LYS A 167 15.12 -24.98 7.38
C LYS A 167 15.65 -26.43 7.39
N ALA A 168 14.94 -27.31 6.72
CA ALA A 168 15.35 -28.72 6.64
C ALA A 168 16.67 -28.92 5.86
N GLU A 169 16.86 -28.14 4.79
CA GLU A 169 18.12 -28.14 4.03
C GLU A 169 19.29 -27.57 4.82
N GLU A 170 19.10 -26.41 5.45
CA GLU A 170 20.13 -25.79 6.28
C GLU A 170 20.60 -26.71 7.40
N GLU A 171 19.68 -27.41 8.06
CA GLU A 171 20.00 -28.34 9.14
C GLU A 171 20.85 -29.51 8.64
N LYS A 172 20.48 -30.09 7.48
CA LYS A 172 21.28 -31.14 6.82
C LYS A 172 22.67 -30.66 6.39
N LEU A 173 22.76 -29.46 5.83
CA LEU A 173 24.03 -28.87 5.40
C LEU A 173 24.91 -28.55 6.58
N ARG A 174 24.36 -28.01 7.67
CA ARG A 174 25.13 -27.75 8.93
C ARG A 174 25.63 -29.02 9.55
N GLU A 175 24.88 -30.09 9.58
CA GLU A 175 25.32 -31.38 10.11
C GLU A 175 26.46 -31.96 9.27
N LYS A 176 26.32 -31.91 7.92
CA LYS A 176 27.38 -32.34 7.01
C LYS A 176 28.64 -31.48 7.14
N ALA A 177 28.49 -30.15 7.20
CA ALA A 177 29.60 -29.23 7.38
C ALA A 177 30.33 -29.49 8.70
N LYS A 178 29.61 -29.69 9.80
CA LYS A 178 30.18 -30.01 11.12
C LYS A 178 30.94 -31.33 11.12
N ASN A 179 30.46 -32.35 10.43
CA ASN A 179 31.14 -33.65 10.30
C ASN A 179 32.42 -33.48 9.46
N LEU A 180 32.37 -32.64 8.42
CA LEU A 180 33.52 -32.39 7.57
C LEU A 180 34.57 -31.53 8.27
N GLU A 181 34.18 -30.53 9.05
CA GLU A 181 35.04 -29.71 9.91
C GLU A 181 35.94 -30.56 10.84
N GLN A 182 35.33 -31.61 11.44
CA GLN A 182 36.04 -32.52 12.32
C GLN A 182 37.16 -33.30 11.63
N SER A 183 37.11 -33.42 10.30
CA SER A 183 38.08 -34.08 9.45
C SER A 183 39.17 -33.14 8.90
N ILE A 184 39.10 -31.84 9.17
CA ILE A 184 40.02 -30.82 8.67
C ILE A 184 40.88 -30.29 9.84
N GLU A 185 42.17 -30.05 9.60
CA GLU A 185 43.05 -29.48 10.62
C GLU A 185 42.63 -28.03 10.96
N PRO A 186 42.65 -27.62 12.26
CA PRO A 186 42.19 -26.30 12.69
C PRO A 186 42.92 -25.12 12.02
N VAL A 187 44.17 -25.30 11.61
CA VAL A 187 44.96 -24.24 10.93
C VAL A 187 44.48 -23.97 9.52
N SER A 188 43.90 -24.97 8.83
CA SER A 188 43.39 -24.81 7.46
C SER A 188 42.00 -24.17 7.43
N TYR A 189 41.27 -24.23 8.53
CA TYR A 189 39.91 -23.70 8.65
C TYR A 189 39.87 -22.20 8.92
N THR A 190 40.90 -21.63 9.56
CA THR A 190 40.91 -20.18 9.89
C THR A 190 41.10 -19.26 8.68
N HIS A 191 41.30 -19.80 7.47
CA HIS A 191 41.45 -19.04 6.22
C HIS A 191 40.26 -19.16 5.27
N LEU A 192 39.18 -19.80 5.67
CA LEU A 192 37.86 -19.87 4.98
C LEU A 192 36.88 -18.87 5.54
#